data_6006ca5d49d358cac527fc498ecfa7c8
#
_entry.id   6006ca5d49d358cac527fc498ecfa7c8
#
_cell.length_a   1.000
_cell.length_b   1.000
_cell.length_c   1.000
_cell.angle_alpha   90.00
_cell.angle_beta   90.00
_cell.angle_gamma   90.00
#
_symmetry.space_group_name_H-M   'P 1'
#
loop_
_entity.id
_entity.type
_entity.pdbx_description
1 polymer ?
#
loop_
_entity_poly.entity_id
_entity_poly.type
_entity_poly.pdbx_seq_one_letter_code
_entity_poly.pdbx_strand_id
1 'polypeptide(L)'
;MIATLAGSAAAQSPRAPINTLNDLEAALLDCWVPPPIEQSRPGMQITVLMSFKRDGEMFGQPKIIFQSRDASDVERASYHTAVTETLKRCASLPFTDAFGNGVAGQPFTMRFSDDRERPAD
;
A
#
# COMPACT_ATOMS: atom_id res chain seq x y z
N MET A 1 13.04 -16.67 30.44
CA MET A 1 13.08 -16.40 29.94
C MET A 1 12.79 -16.15 28.97
N ILE A 2 12.67 -15.96 28.31
CA ILE A 2 12.57 -15.81 27.54
C ILE A 2 11.57 -15.46 26.78
N ALA A 3 10.72 -15.22 26.87
CA ALA A 3 9.71 -14.87 26.22
C ALA A 3 9.72 -13.76 25.34
N THR A 4 10.64 -13.04 25.42
CA THR A 4 10.76 -11.89 24.63
C THR A 4 10.49 -12.11 23.18
N LEU A 5 10.68 -13.28 22.72
CA LEU A 5 10.49 -13.52 21.34
C LEU A 5 9.08 -13.37 20.89
N ALA A 6 8.18 -13.46 21.79
CA ALA A 6 6.80 -13.30 21.43
C ALA A 6 6.52 -11.95 20.83
N GLY A 7 7.23 -10.94 21.27
CA GLY A 7 7.03 -9.63 20.70
C GLY A 7 7.36 -9.57 19.23
N SER A 8 8.46 -10.22 18.86
CA SER A 8 8.82 -10.24 17.46
C SER A 8 7.81 -10.97 16.61
N ALA A 9 7.30 -12.05 17.13
CA ALA A 9 6.31 -12.79 16.40
C ALA A 9 5.06 -11.97 16.18
N ALA A 10 4.67 -11.18 17.15
CA ALA A 10 3.50 -10.33 16.99
C ALA A 10 3.68 -9.34 15.86
N ALA A 11 4.87 -8.80 15.72
CA ALA A 11 5.13 -7.83 14.67
C ALA A 11 5.00 -8.43 13.28
N GLN A 12 5.05 -9.76 13.20
CA GLN A 12 4.99 -10.44 11.92
C GLN A 12 3.75 -11.32 11.80
N SER A 13 2.72 -10.99 12.56
CA SER A 13 1.48 -11.76 12.50
C SER A 13 0.92 -11.76 11.09
N PRO A 14 0.41 -12.87 10.62
CA PRO A 14 -0.17 -12.92 9.29
C PRO A 14 -1.41 -12.04 9.22
N ARG A 15 -1.64 -11.50 8.07
CA ARG A 15 -2.85 -10.73 7.82
C ARG A 15 -4.03 -11.66 7.73
N ALA A 16 -5.21 -11.11 7.98
CA ALA A 16 -6.45 -11.84 7.78
C ALA A 16 -6.58 -12.20 6.29
N PRO A 17 -7.20 -13.32 5.97
CA PRO A 17 -7.39 -13.68 4.57
C PRO A 17 -8.15 -12.61 3.81
N ILE A 18 -7.77 -12.41 2.56
CA ILE A 18 -8.39 -11.41 1.69
C ILE A 18 -9.35 -12.12 0.76
N ASN A 19 -10.63 -11.85 0.95
CA ASN A 19 -11.69 -12.51 0.22
C ASN A 19 -12.58 -11.55 -0.57
N THR A 20 -12.41 -10.23 -0.39
CA THR A 20 -13.20 -9.21 -1.07
C THR A 20 -12.30 -8.06 -1.49
N LEU A 21 -12.80 -7.23 -2.39
CA LEU A 21 -12.07 -6.01 -2.77
C LEU A 21 -11.90 -5.07 -1.58
N ASN A 22 -12.88 -5.01 -0.68
CA ASN A 22 -12.74 -4.20 0.53
C ASN A 22 -11.60 -4.71 1.41
N ASP A 23 -11.46 -6.03 1.53
CA ASP A 23 -10.36 -6.62 2.28
C ASP A 23 -9.01 -6.24 1.65
N LEU A 24 -8.94 -6.27 0.33
CA LEU A 24 -7.73 -5.91 -0.40
C LEU A 24 -7.37 -4.44 -0.15
N GLU A 25 -8.35 -3.58 -0.27
CA GLU A 25 -8.16 -2.16 -0.03
C GLU A 25 -7.63 -1.90 1.39
N ALA A 26 -8.27 -2.53 2.37
CA ALA A 26 -7.87 -2.37 3.76
C ALA A 26 -6.44 -2.87 3.99
N ALA A 27 -6.08 -3.97 3.38
CA ALA A 27 -4.72 -4.51 3.51
C ALA A 27 -3.68 -3.57 2.92
N LEU A 28 -3.98 -3.00 1.76
CA LEU A 28 -3.06 -2.05 1.12
C LEU A 28 -2.92 -0.76 1.95
N LEU A 29 -4.02 -0.29 2.52
CA LEU A 29 -3.97 0.89 3.38
C LEU A 29 -3.17 0.64 4.65
N ASP A 30 -3.21 -0.57 5.17
CA ASP A 30 -2.38 -0.93 6.32
C ASP A 30 -0.89 -0.84 6.03
N CYS A 31 -0.51 -1.03 4.79
CA CYS A 31 0.90 -0.93 4.39
C CYS A 31 1.32 0.50 4.08
N TRP A 32 0.36 1.40 3.91
CA TRP A 32 0.65 2.75 3.45
C TRP A 32 1.37 3.56 4.52
N VAL A 33 2.55 4.06 4.17
CA VAL A 33 3.29 4.97 5.02
C VAL A 33 3.69 6.16 4.14
N PRO A 34 3.11 7.33 4.37
CA PRO A 34 3.48 8.50 3.58
C PRO A 34 4.92 8.92 3.88
N PRO A 35 5.52 9.75 3.02
CA PRO A 35 6.90 10.16 3.24
C PRO A 35 7.05 11.02 4.49
N PRO A 36 8.29 11.26 4.95
CA PRO A 36 8.52 12.15 6.08
C PRO A 36 7.83 13.49 5.86
N ILE A 37 7.32 14.07 6.94
CA ILE A 37 6.50 15.26 6.82
C ILE A 37 7.23 16.42 6.15
N GLU A 38 8.56 16.48 6.32
CA GLU A 38 9.38 17.55 5.72
C GLU A 38 9.42 17.48 4.20
N GLN A 39 9.11 16.32 3.64
CA GLN A 39 9.13 16.09 2.20
C GLN A 39 7.74 15.86 1.65
N SER A 40 6.73 16.19 2.45
CA SER A 40 5.37 15.82 2.15
C SER A 40 4.52 17.04 1.84
N ARG A 41 3.39 16.73 1.23
CA ARG A 41 2.35 17.72 0.98
C ARG A 41 1.05 17.10 1.45
N PRO A 42 0.66 17.30 2.71
CA PRO A 42 -0.59 16.74 3.21
C PRO A 42 -1.76 17.10 2.29
N GLY A 43 -2.61 16.14 2.05
CA GLY A 43 -3.67 16.25 1.06
C GLY A 43 -3.34 15.66 -0.29
N MET A 44 -2.07 15.23 -0.49
CA MET A 44 -1.64 14.59 -1.73
C MET A 44 -2.44 13.31 -1.97
N GLN A 45 -2.88 13.12 -3.21
CA GLN A 45 -3.56 11.90 -3.63
C GLN A 45 -2.80 11.27 -4.78
N ILE A 46 -2.67 9.95 -4.73
CA ILE A 46 -1.96 9.19 -5.76
C ILE A 46 -2.80 7.99 -6.10
N THR A 47 -3.09 7.79 -7.38
CA THR A 47 -3.80 6.60 -7.82
C THR A 47 -2.82 5.69 -8.53
N VAL A 48 -2.83 4.42 -8.15
CA VAL A 48 -1.91 3.42 -8.66
C VAL A 48 -2.71 2.32 -9.34
N LEU A 49 -2.31 1.96 -10.54
CA LEU A 49 -2.87 0.83 -11.28
C LEU A 49 -1.97 -0.37 -11.05
N MET A 50 -2.56 -1.48 -10.68
CA MET A 50 -1.81 -2.69 -10.38
C MET A 50 -2.64 -3.93 -10.69
N SER A 51 -1.98 -5.07 -10.75
CA SER A 51 -2.65 -6.36 -10.89
C SER A 51 -1.99 -7.33 -9.95
N PHE A 52 -2.69 -8.42 -9.65
CA PHE A 52 -2.17 -9.44 -8.75
C PHE A 52 -2.25 -10.80 -9.41
N LYS A 53 -1.34 -11.68 -9.01
CA LYS A 53 -1.44 -13.09 -9.32
C LYS A 53 -2.45 -13.73 -8.38
N ARG A 54 -2.87 -14.93 -8.74
CA ARG A 54 -3.84 -15.65 -7.95
C ARG A 54 -3.42 -15.85 -6.51
N ASP A 55 -2.12 -15.94 -6.26
CA ASP A 55 -1.60 -16.18 -4.92
C ASP A 55 -1.39 -14.90 -4.11
N GLY A 56 -1.77 -13.76 -4.63
CA GLY A 56 -1.65 -12.49 -3.91
C GLY A 56 -0.36 -11.73 -4.16
N GLU A 57 0.51 -12.25 -5.02
CA GLU A 57 1.72 -11.52 -5.38
C GLU A 57 1.40 -10.51 -6.48
N MET A 58 2.18 -9.43 -6.50
CA MET A 58 2.02 -8.41 -7.54
C MET A 58 2.35 -9.01 -8.90
N PHE A 59 1.52 -8.73 -9.88
CA PHE A 59 1.74 -9.18 -11.24
C PHE A 59 2.24 -7.98 -12.06
N GLY A 60 3.51 -8.03 -12.45
CA GLY A 60 4.10 -6.92 -13.18
C GLY A 60 4.41 -5.73 -12.31
N GLN A 61 4.60 -4.58 -12.92
CA GLN A 61 4.99 -3.35 -12.24
C GLN A 61 3.75 -2.49 -11.98
N PRO A 62 3.60 -1.95 -10.78
CA PRO A 62 2.55 -0.98 -10.52
C PRO A 62 2.83 0.31 -11.27
N LYS A 63 1.79 1.04 -11.61
CA LYS A 63 1.92 2.26 -12.39
C LYS A 63 1.11 3.38 -11.74
N ILE A 64 1.76 4.50 -11.50
CA ILE A 64 1.06 5.68 -10.99
C ILE A 64 0.36 6.33 -12.17
N ILE A 65 -0.97 6.44 -12.08
CA ILE A 65 -1.77 7.00 -13.17
C ILE A 65 -2.37 8.35 -12.83
N PHE A 66 -2.25 8.79 -11.57
CA PHE A 66 -2.70 10.11 -11.16
C PHE A 66 -1.90 10.57 -9.95
N GLN A 67 -1.55 11.84 -9.93
CA GLN A 67 -0.94 12.52 -8.79
C GLN A 67 -1.50 13.92 -8.71
N SER A 68 -1.65 14.43 -7.48
CA SER A 68 -2.08 15.81 -7.29
C SER A 68 -1.13 16.76 -8.01
N ARG A 69 -1.68 17.74 -8.70
CA ARG A 69 -0.90 18.58 -9.61
C ARG A 69 -0.09 19.65 -8.93
N ASP A 70 -0.52 20.08 -7.75
CA ASP A 70 0.13 21.18 -7.07
C ASP A 70 1.32 20.76 -6.23
N ALA A 71 1.71 19.48 -6.31
CA ALA A 71 2.91 19.01 -5.63
C ALA A 71 4.15 19.40 -6.43
N SER A 72 5.23 19.71 -5.73
CA SER A 72 6.51 19.98 -6.37
C SER A 72 7.14 18.69 -6.88
N ASP A 73 8.18 18.80 -7.70
CA ASP A 73 8.90 17.63 -8.19
C ASP A 73 9.51 16.83 -7.06
N VAL A 74 10.04 17.51 -6.04
CA VAL A 74 10.61 16.83 -4.88
C VAL A 74 9.53 16.07 -4.11
N GLU A 75 8.38 16.71 -3.92
CA GLU A 75 7.27 16.07 -3.24
C GLU A 75 6.78 14.86 -4.01
N ARG A 76 6.64 14.99 -5.32
CA ARG A 76 6.21 13.85 -6.15
C ARG A 76 7.17 12.68 -6.05
N ALA A 77 8.48 12.98 -6.08
CA ALA A 77 9.48 11.93 -5.96
C ALA A 77 9.39 11.23 -4.61
N SER A 78 9.14 11.98 -3.54
CA SER A 78 8.99 11.40 -2.21
C SER A 78 7.79 10.47 -2.14
N TYR A 79 6.67 10.86 -2.75
CA TYR A 79 5.49 10.01 -2.75
C TYR A 79 5.67 8.79 -3.65
N HIS A 80 6.41 8.92 -4.74
CA HIS A 80 6.77 7.78 -5.58
C HIS A 80 7.50 6.73 -4.76
N THR A 81 8.48 7.17 -3.99
CA THR A 81 9.23 6.27 -3.13
C THR A 81 8.33 5.65 -2.08
N ALA A 82 7.45 6.46 -1.47
CA ALA A 82 6.54 5.97 -0.44
C ALA A 82 5.60 4.89 -0.98
N VAL A 83 5.08 5.09 -2.18
CA VAL A 83 4.21 4.09 -2.81
C VAL A 83 4.98 2.81 -3.10
N THR A 84 6.19 2.93 -3.65
CA THR A 84 7.02 1.77 -3.95
C THR A 84 7.30 0.96 -2.69
N GLU A 85 7.67 1.64 -1.60
CA GLU A 85 7.96 0.95 -0.34
C GLU A 85 6.71 0.33 0.25
N THR A 86 5.57 1.01 0.12
CA THR A 86 4.30 0.48 0.58
C THR A 86 3.98 -0.83 -0.12
N LEU A 87 4.13 -0.87 -1.44
CA LEU A 87 3.80 -2.07 -2.20
C LEU A 87 4.78 -3.20 -1.92
N LYS A 88 6.03 -2.87 -1.61
CA LYS A 88 6.98 -3.90 -1.17
C LYS A 88 6.57 -4.53 0.15
N ARG A 89 6.06 -3.73 1.08
CA ARG A 89 5.60 -4.26 2.37
C ARG A 89 4.38 -5.15 2.21
N CYS A 90 3.61 -4.94 1.14
CA CYS A 90 2.43 -5.73 0.85
C CYS A 90 2.66 -6.72 -0.29
N ALA A 91 3.88 -7.19 -0.47
CA ALA A 91 4.25 -7.95 -1.65
C ALA A 91 3.57 -9.31 -1.77
N SER A 92 3.18 -9.89 -0.64
CA SER A 92 2.53 -11.20 -0.64
C SER A 92 1.29 -11.11 0.23
N LEU A 93 0.14 -11.09 -0.39
CA LEU A 93 -1.12 -10.92 0.32
C LEU A 93 -1.83 -12.27 0.43
N PRO A 94 -2.48 -12.54 1.58
CA PRO A 94 -3.11 -13.85 1.80
C PRO A 94 -4.48 -13.93 1.13
N PHE A 95 -4.51 -14.04 -0.19
CA PHE A 95 -5.75 -14.21 -0.94
C PHE A 95 -6.36 -15.57 -0.66
N THR A 96 -7.68 -15.61 -0.51
CA THR A 96 -8.37 -16.89 -0.56
C THR A 96 -8.34 -17.38 -2.00
N ASP A 97 -8.53 -18.69 -2.19
CA ASP A 97 -8.54 -19.24 -3.54
C ASP A 97 -9.64 -18.61 -4.38
N ALA A 98 -10.80 -18.42 -3.80
CA ALA A 98 -11.93 -17.85 -4.53
C ALA A 98 -11.63 -16.43 -4.99
N PHE A 99 -11.08 -15.61 -4.08
CA PHE A 99 -10.75 -14.22 -4.43
C PHE A 99 -9.63 -14.18 -5.46
N GLY A 100 -8.58 -14.97 -5.24
CA GLY A 100 -7.45 -15.01 -6.18
C GLY A 100 -7.88 -15.44 -7.58
N ASN A 101 -8.74 -16.44 -7.67
CA ASN A 101 -9.24 -16.88 -8.97
C ASN A 101 -10.04 -15.80 -9.67
N GLY A 102 -10.77 -15.01 -8.91
CA GLY A 102 -11.61 -13.96 -9.47
C GLY A 102 -10.86 -12.74 -9.94
N VAL A 103 -9.73 -12.41 -9.29
CA VAL A 103 -9.03 -11.16 -9.59
C VAL A 103 -7.71 -11.34 -10.32
N ALA A 104 -7.24 -12.57 -10.50
CA ALA A 104 -5.94 -12.81 -11.12
C ALA A 104 -5.84 -12.13 -12.47
N GLY A 105 -4.81 -11.29 -12.64
CA GLY A 105 -4.57 -10.60 -13.88
C GLY A 105 -5.49 -9.43 -14.18
N GLN A 106 -6.49 -9.17 -13.32
CA GLN A 106 -7.41 -8.06 -13.55
C GLN A 106 -6.78 -6.75 -13.07
N PRO A 107 -6.99 -5.65 -13.79
CA PRO A 107 -6.47 -4.37 -13.33
C PRO A 107 -7.24 -3.90 -12.08
N PHE A 108 -6.51 -3.30 -11.16
CA PHE A 108 -7.08 -2.78 -9.93
C PHE A 108 -6.44 -1.41 -9.68
N THR A 109 -7.26 -0.42 -9.36
CA THR A 109 -6.75 0.90 -9.02
C THR A 109 -6.92 1.15 -7.54
N MET A 110 -5.90 1.73 -6.94
CA MET A 110 -5.91 2.07 -5.53
C MET A 110 -5.50 3.51 -5.35
N ARG A 111 -6.26 4.26 -4.57
CA ARG A 111 -5.90 5.64 -4.24
C ARG A 111 -5.26 5.67 -2.85
N PHE A 112 -4.05 6.20 -2.80
CA PHE A 112 -3.39 6.48 -1.53
C PHE A 112 -3.48 7.97 -1.28
N SER A 113 -3.87 8.35 -0.08
CA SER A 113 -4.00 9.76 0.30
C SER A 113 -3.15 10.03 1.52
N ASP A 114 -2.53 11.20 1.53
CA ASP A 114 -1.80 11.65 2.71
C ASP A 114 -2.77 12.50 3.52
N ASP A 115 -3.42 11.85 4.48
CA ASP A 115 -4.47 12.50 5.27
C ASP A 115 -3.93 13.16 6.53
N ARG A 116 -2.61 13.21 6.69
CA ARG A 116 -2.02 13.86 7.86
C ARG A 116 -2.30 15.34 7.84
N GLU A 117 -2.43 15.93 9.01
CA GLU A 117 -2.60 17.36 9.11
C GLU A 117 -1.26 18.05 8.92
N ARG A 118 -1.30 19.25 8.35
CA ARG A 118 -0.10 20.05 8.27
C ARG A 118 0.32 20.44 9.67
N PRO A 119 1.63 20.43 9.95
CA PRO A 119 2.09 20.94 11.23
C PRO A 119 1.71 22.39 11.40
N ALA A 120 1.42 22.79 12.62
CA ALA A 120 1.16 24.20 12.92
C ALA A 120 2.43 25.01 12.73
N ASP A 121 2.30 26.19 12.21
CA ASP A 121 3.46 27.06 12.01
C ASP A 121 3.76 27.88 13.24
#